data_ff30e798a40f75bc258745c48e4b8274
#
_entry.id   ff30e798a40f75bc258745c48e4b8274
#
_cell.length_a   1.000
_cell.length_b   1.000
_cell.length_c   1.000
_cell.angle_alpha   90.00
_cell.angle_beta   90.00
_cell.angle_gamma   90.00
#
_symmetry.space_group_name_H-M   'P 1'
#
loop_
_entity.id
_entity.type
_entity.pdbx_description
1 polymer ?
#
loop_
_entity_poly.entity_id
_entity_poly.type
_entity_poly.pdbx_seq_one_letter_code
_entity_poly.pdbx_strand_id
1 'polypeptide(L)'
;MLIKGKYTTAQVYTTKNVETAIEDYAASQIQALCDQPINEGCQIAVMPDVHAGIVGTIGYTQTVGKAIMPNVVGIDIGCGMTLARVKGRIKDFQKLDTVIRENVPSGFAIRGEALHMADEIDLSKLHCYKNIQADKAYRSIGTLGGGNHFIEVDQGEDGDFYLV
;
A
#
# COMPACT_ATOMS: atom_id res chain seq x y z
N MET A 1 18.36 -3.71 -11.54
CA MET A 1 19.36 -2.62 -11.42
C MET A 1 19.96 -2.62 -10.00
N LEU A 2 21.20 -2.14 -9.82
CA LEU A 2 21.81 -2.00 -8.49
C LEU A 2 22.09 -0.53 -8.19
N ILE A 3 21.69 -0.09 -6.99
CA ILE A 3 22.06 1.22 -6.45
C ILE A 3 22.97 0.97 -5.25
N LYS A 4 24.24 1.40 -5.39
CA LYS A 4 25.28 1.17 -4.38
C LYS A 4 25.39 2.39 -3.48
N GLY A 5 25.20 2.21 -2.19
CA GLY A 5 25.47 3.21 -1.18
C GLY A 5 26.73 2.92 -0.37
N LYS A 6 26.94 3.77 0.63
CA LYS A 6 28.13 3.70 1.50
C LYS A 6 28.14 2.46 2.38
N TYR A 7 26.97 2.03 2.87
CA TYR A 7 26.86 0.95 3.85
C TYR A 7 26.18 -0.31 3.30
N THR A 8 25.35 -0.18 2.27
CA THR A 8 24.71 -1.31 1.63
C THR A 8 24.40 -1.03 0.16
N THR A 9 23.83 -2.03 -0.51
CA THR A 9 23.42 -1.95 -1.92
C THR A 9 21.98 -2.39 -2.03
N ALA A 10 21.17 -1.62 -2.75
CA ALA A 10 19.79 -1.99 -3.08
C ALA A 10 19.72 -2.72 -4.42
N GLN A 11 19.02 -3.85 -4.45
CA GLN A 11 18.57 -4.51 -5.66
C GLN A 11 17.24 -3.94 -6.08
N VAL A 12 17.17 -3.26 -7.23
CA VAL A 12 15.94 -2.70 -7.77
C VAL A 12 15.41 -3.61 -8.86
N TYR A 13 14.19 -4.10 -8.69
CA TYR A 13 13.48 -4.94 -9.65
C TYR A 13 12.64 -4.04 -10.54
N THR A 14 12.85 -4.14 -11.85
CA THR A 14 12.17 -3.33 -12.86
C THR A 14 11.83 -4.18 -14.06
N THR A 15 10.98 -3.68 -14.94
CA THR A 15 10.72 -4.30 -16.24
C THR A 15 11.94 -4.15 -17.16
N LYS A 16 11.97 -4.84 -18.30
CA LYS A 16 13.14 -4.90 -19.20
C LYS A 16 13.58 -3.56 -19.81
N ASN A 17 12.77 -2.52 -19.76
CA ASN A 17 13.06 -1.18 -20.29
C ASN A 17 13.57 -0.22 -19.21
N VAL A 18 14.60 -0.60 -18.54
CA VAL A 18 15.04 -0.15 -17.21
C VAL A 18 15.60 1.26 -17.15
N GLU A 19 16.17 1.80 -18.21
CA GLU A 19 16.91 3.08 -18.14
C GLU A 19 16.01 4.31 -17.93
N THR A 20 14.71 4.16 -18.13
CA THR A 20 13.71 5.24 -17.93
C THR A 20 12.69 4.93 -16.82
N ALA A 21 12.83 3.80 -16.14
CA ALA A 21 11.77 3.24 -15.29
C ALA A 21 11.75 3.79 -13.85
N ILE A 22 12.78 4.52 -13.43
CA ILE A 22 12.86 5.06 -12.07
C ILE A 22 13.09 6.55 -12.13
N GLU A 23 12.22 7.29 -11.47
CA GLU A 23 12.39 8.73 -11.30
C GLU A 23 13.71 9.03 -10.56
N ASP A 24 14.44 10.07 -11.00
CA ASP A 24 15.71 10.47 -10.38
C ASP A 24 15.57 10.74 -8.88
N TYR A 25 14.41 11.27 -8.46
CA TYR A 25 14.15 11.51 -7.06
C TYR A 25 13.97 10.23 -6.26
N ALA A 26 13.27 9.22 -6.79
CA ALA A 26 13.18 7.92 -6.17
C ALA A 26 14.55 7.23 -6.07
N ALA A 27 15.36 7.30 -7.13
CA ALA A 27 16.72 6.78 -7.12
C ALA A 27 17.58 7.45 -6.05
N SER A 28 17.47 8.77 -5.86
CA SER A 28 18.17 9.51 -4.81
C SER A 28 17.70 9.13 -3.40
N GLN A 29 16.43 8.84 -3.22
CA GLN A 29 15.90 8.33 -1.95
C GLN A 29 16.46 6.93 -1.63
N ILE A 30 16.54 6.04 -2.61
CA ILE A 30 17.14 4.71 -2.44
C ILE A 30 18.62 4.85 -2.07
N GLN A 31 19.36 5.72 -2.78
CA GLN A 31 20.75 6.01 -2.48
C GLN A 31 20.93 6.50 -1.04
N ALA A 32 20.09 7.47 -0.62
CA ALA A 32 20.14 8.01 0.74
C ALA A 32 19.88 6.93 1.81
N LEU A 33 19.00 5.97 1.55
CA LEU A 33 18.77 4.82 2.45
C LEU A 33 19.98 3.88 2.49
N CYS A 34 20.62 3.62 1.34
CA CYS A 34 21.84 2.80 1.26
C CYS A 34 23.05 3.48 1.95
N ASP A 35 23.02 4.79 2.10
CA ASP A 35 24.05 5.59 2.77
C ASP A 35 23.86 5.71 4.29
N GLN A 36 22.78 5.13 4.85
CA GLN A 36 22.56 5.15 6.29
C GLN A 36 23.35 4.07 7.00
N PRO A 37 24.13 4.39 8.05
CA PRO A 37 24.90 3.40 8.82
C PRO A 37 24.05 2.31 9.45
N ILE A 38 22.78 2.63 9.79
CA ILE A 38 21.81 1.71 10.39
C ILE A 38 21.49 0.52 9.45
N ASN A 39 21.71 0.70 8.14
CA ASN A 39 21.43 -0.31 7.12
C ASN A 39 22.66 -1.16 6.75
N GLU A 40 23.75 -1.01 7.50
CA GLU A 40 24.94 -1.85 7.29
C GLU A 40 24.61 -3.34 7.43
N GLY A 41 24.92 -4.11 6.39
CA GLY A 41 24.63 -5.54 6.33
C GLY A 41 23.19 -5.91 6.03
N CYS A 42 22.28 -4.95 5.92
CA CYS A 42 20.90 -5.21 5.48
C CYS A 42 20.86 -5.50 3.97
N GLN A 43 19.97 -6.41 3.58
CA GLN A 43 19.61 -6.62 2.19
C GLN A 43 18.43 -5.73 1.85
N ILE A 44 18.57 -4.89 0.83
CA ILE A 44 17.54 -3.98 0.35
C ILE A 44 17.06 -4.45 -1.01
N ALA A 45 15.76 -4.62 -1.16
CA ALA A 45 15.09 -4.88 -2.42
C ALA A 45 14.02 -3.83 -2.66
N VAL A 46 13.95 -3.34 -3.89
CA VAL A 46 12.93 -2.35 -4.29
C VAL A 46 12.09 -2.95 -5.41
N MET A 47 10.78 -2.95 -5.19
CA MET A 47 9.79 -3.58 -6.05
C MET A 47 9.49 -2.74 -7.30
N PRO A 48 8.87 -3.33 -8.36
CA PRO A 48 8.65 -2.66 -9.64
C PRO A 48 7.73 -1.43 -9.62
N ASP A 49 6.91 -1.27 -8.58
CA ASP A 49 6.04 -0.11 -8.32
C ASP A 49 6.79 1.10 -7.76
N VAL A 50 8.11 1.09 -7.86
CA VAL A 50 9.00 2.11 -7.29
C VAL A 50 8.66 3.52 -7.77
N HIS A 51 8.42 4.41 -6.82
CA HIS A 51 8.25 5.84 -7.02
C HIS A 51 8.61 6.62 -5.75
N ALA A 52 8.75 7.93 -5.87
CA ALA A 52 9.12 8.76 -4.74
C ALA A 52 8.03 8.82 -3.67
N GLY A 53 8.39 8.60 -2.42
CA GLY A 53 7.52 8.76 -1.26
C GLY A 53 7.91 9.95 -0.38
N ILE A 54 7.15 10.21 0.68
CA ILE A 54 7.38 11.35 1.60
C ILE A 54 8.66 11.16 2.42
N VAL A 55 8.91 9.96 2.91
CA VAL A 55 10.04 9.65 3.81
C VAL A 55 11.11 8.82 3.11
N GLY A 56 10.71 8.00 2.18
CA GLY A 56 11.57 7.11 1.40
C GLY A 56 10.79 6.62 0.19
N THR A 57 11.42 5.87 -0.68
CA THR A 57 10.78 5.38 -1.90
C THR A 57 9.71 4.33 -1.58
N ILE A 58 8.65 4.34 -2.35
CA ILE A 58 7.64 3.28 -2.34
C ILE A 58 8.23 2.04 -3.03
N GLY A 59 7.72 0.85 -2.70
CA GLY A 59 8.27 -0.42 -3.17
C GLY A 59 9.49 -0.90 -2.38
N TYR A 60 9.92 -0.14 -1.37
CA TYR A 60 11.09 -0.45 -0.55
C TYR A 60 10.84 -1.61 0.40
N THR A 61 11.74 -2.57 0.41
CA THR A 61 11.80 -3.66 1.39
C THR A 61 13.22 -3.85 1.89
N GLN A 62 13.39 -4.24 3.14
CA GLN A 62 14.69 -4.58 3.67
C GLN A 62 14.62 -5.67 4.75
N THR A 63 15.70 -6.38 4.93
CA THR A 63 15.88 -7.26 6.10
C THR A 63 16.02 -6.42 7.36
N VAL A 64 15.46 -6.89 8.47
CA VAL A 64 15.63 -6.22 9.76
C VAL A 64 17.06 -6.42 10.25
N GLY A 65 17.76 -5.33 10.46
CA GLY A 65 19.11 -5.31 11.02
C GLY A 65 19.12 -5.22 12.55
N LYS A 66 20.18 -4.63 13.11
CA LYS A 66 20.33 -4.41 14.55
C LYS A 66 19.37 -3.33 15.10
N ALA A 67 18.84 -2.50 14.23
CA ALA A 67 17.91 -1.43 14.57
C ALA A 67 16.90 -1.22 13.44
N ILE A 68 15.82 -0.50 13.74
CA ILE A 68 14.71 -0.22 12.82
C ILE A 68 14.62 1.30 12.65
N MET A 69 14.38 1.75 11.43
CA MET A 69 14.03 3.13 11.11
C MET A 69 12.49 3.26 11.12
N PRO A 70 11.86 3.78 12.18
CA PRO A 70 10.39 3.81 12.27
C PRO A 70 9.72 4.52 11.09
N ASN A 71 10.34 5.56 10.57
CA ASN A 71 9.79 6.37 9.48
C ASN A 71 9.70 5.60 8.15
N VAL A 72 10.50 4.54 7.96
CA VAL A 72 10.48 3.72 6.72
C VAL A 72 9.55 2.50 6.84
N VAL A 73 9.03 2.21 8.03
CA VAL A 73 8.03 1.14 8.22
C VAL A 73 6.73 1.49 7.49
N GLY A 74 6.44 2.77 7.36
CA GLY A 74 5.29 3.30 6.64
C GLY A 74 4.36 4.12 7.54
N ILE A 75 3.48 4.87 6.88
CA ILE A 75 2.45 5.68 7.55
C ILE A 75 1.23 4.82 7.85
N ASP A 76 0.83 4.00 6.90
CA ASP A 76 -0.27 3.04 7.04
C ASP A 76 0.27 1.65 7.37
N ILE A 77 0.54 1.43 8.66
CA ILE A 77 1.12 0.17 9.14
C ILE A 77 0.11 -0.99 9.06
N GLY A 78 -1.17 -0.69 9.01
CA GLY A 78 -2.26 -1.66 8.85
C GLY A 78 -2.66 -1.92 7.40
N CYS A 79 -1.94 -1.37 6.43
CA CYS A 79 -2.22 -1.58 5.02
C CYS A 79 -2.18 -3.06 4.64
N GLY A 80 -3.16 -3.49 3.88
CA GLY A 80 -3.28 -4.89 3.46
C GLY A 80 -4.03 -5.01 2.15
N MET A 81 -3.93 -6.18 1.54
CA MET A 81 -4.61 -6.52 0.31
C MET A 81 -5.70 -7.54 0.59
N THR A 82 -6.84 -7.35 -0.05
CA THR A 82 -7.96 -8.30 0.00
C THR A 82 -8.30 -8.73 -1.41
N LEU A 83 -8.36 -10.04 -1.62
CA LEU A 83 -8.73 -10.63 -2.90
C LEU A 83 -10.07 -11.35 -2.76
N ALA A 84 -11.02 -11.02 -3.61
CA ALA A 84 -12.31 -11.68 -3.67
C ALA A 84 -12.63 -12.20 -5.07
N ARG A 85 -12.88 -13.51 -5.21
CA ARG A 85 -13.34 -14.10 -6.47
C ARG A 85 -14.78 -13.65 -6.76
N VAL A 86 -15.00 -13.08 -7.93
CA VAL A 86 -16.33 -12.61 -8.35
C VAL A 86 -17.14 -13.80 -8.88
N LYS A 87 -18.32 -14.02 -8.31
CA LYS A 87 -19.24 -15.03 -8.82
C LYS A 87 -19.93 -14.52 -10.10
N GLY A 88 -19.58 -15.12 -11.24
CA GLY A 88 -20.12 -14.76 -12.55
C GLY A 88 -19.20 -13.84 -13.34
N ARG A 89 -19.72 -13.23 -14.40
CA ARG A 89 -18.95 -12.37 -15.30
C ARG A 89 -19.31 -10.90 -15.09
N ILE A 90 -18.30 -10.07 -15.01
CA ILE A 90 -18.46 -8.62 -15.09
C ILE A 90 -18.69 -8.28 -16.56
N LYS A 91 -19.90 -7.81 -16.89
CA LYS A 91 -20.30 -7.50 -18.26
C LYS A 91 -20.12 -6.02 -18.63
N ASP A 92 -20.09 -5.16 -17.63
CA ASP A 92 -20.08 -3.71 -17.78
C ASP A 92 -19.16 -3.08 -16.73
N PHE A 93 -17.94 -2.84 -17.14
CA PHE A 93 -16.93 -2.21 -16.27
C PHE A 93 -17.26 -0.74 -16.00
N GLN A 94 -17.89 -0.04 -16.95
CA GLN A 94 -18.30 1.35 -16.73
C GLN A 94 -19.36 1.46 -15.63
N LYS A 95 -20.32 0.54 -15.62
CA LYS A 95 -21.32 0.47 -14.55
C LYS A 95 -20.67 0.14 -13.21
N LEU A 96 -19.69 -0.78 -13.19
CA LEU A 96 -18.96 -1.11 -11.97
C LEU A 96 -18.21 0.11 -11.44
N ASP A 97 -17.45 0.82 -12.29
CA ASP A 97 -16.75 2.05 -11.92
C ASP A 97 -17.71 3.10 -11.33
N THR A 98 -18.87 3.30 -11.97
CA THR A 98 -19.90 4.21 -11.47
C THR A 98 -20.39 3.81 -10.08
N VAL A 99 -20.71 2.53 -9.88
CA VAL A 99 -21.17 2.02 -8.58
C VAL A 99 -20.10 2.21 -7.49
N ILE A 100 -18.84 1.94 -7.80
CA ILE A 100 -17.73 2.15 -6.86
C ILE A 100 -17.64 3.64 -6.47
N ARG A 101 -17.61 4.55 -7.46
CA ARG A 101 -17.48 6.00 -7.22
C ARG A 101 -18.64 6.58 -6.41
N GLU A 102 -19.84 6.09 -6.64
CA GLU A 102 -21.04 6.58 -5.94
C GLU A 102 -21.18 6.03 -4.52
N ASN A 103 -20.63 4.85 -4.24
CA ASN A 103 -20.89 4.14 -2.99
C ASN A 103 -19.68 3.93 -2.09
N VAL A 104 -18.46 4.12 -2.59
CA VAL A 104 -17.23 3.92 -1.80
C VAL A 104 -16.51 5.25 -1.60
N PRO A 105 -16.64 5.88 -0.42
CA PRO A 105 -15.88 7.07 -0.09
C PRO A 105 -14.38 6.82 -0.18
N SER A 106 -13.61 7.81 -0.65
CA SER A 106 -12.16 7.72 -0.80
C SER A 106 -11.45 8.97 -0.27
N GLY A 107 -10.13 8.89 -0.14
CA GLY A 107 -9.32 9.96 0.42
C GLY A 107 -9.66 10.20 1.89
N PHE A 108 -9.95 11.43 2.24
CA PHE A 108 -10.36 11.82 3.60
C PHE A 108 -11.87 11.67 3.84
N ALA A 109 -12.64 11.30 2.81
CA ALA A 109 -14.07 11.12 2.94
C ALA A 109 -14.38 9.83 3.70
N ILE A 110 -15.31 9.92 4.63
CA ILE A 110 -15.87 8.78 5.36
C ILE A 110 -17.39 8.81 5.24
N ARG A 111 -18.04 7.73 5.64
CA ARG A 111 -19.51 7.62 5.60
C ARG A 111 -20.15 8.58 6.61
N GLY A 112 -21.36 9.05 6.29
CA GLY A 112 -22.16 9.83 7.23
C GLY A 112 -22.59 8.98 8.44
N GLU A 113 -22.92 7.69 8.19
CA GLU A 113 -23.30 6.69 9.17
C GLU A 113 -22.49 5.42 8.96
N ALA A 114 -22.25 4.65 10.03
CA ALA A 114 -21.57 3.36 9.95
C ALA A 114 -22.43 2.37 9.14
N LEU A 115 -21.79 1.48 8.41
CA LEU A 115 -22.48 0.37 7.74
C LEU A 115 -22.97 -0.65 8.77
N HIS A 116 -24.08 -1.30 8.50
CA HIS A 116 -24.61 -2.38 9.36
C HIS A 116 -23.57 -3.48 9.68
N MET A 117 -22.70 -3.80 8.72
CA MET A 117 -21.60 -4.75 8.97
C MET A 117 -20.63 -4.31 10.05
N ALA A 118 -20.57 -3.02 10.37
CA ALA A 118 -19.74 -2.51 11.44
C ALA A 118 -20.23 -2.94 12.84
N ASP A 119 -21.49 -3.32 12.97
CA ASP A 119 -22.07 -3.82 14.23
C ASP A 119 -21.44 -5.15 14.67
N GLU A 120 -20.87 -5.91 13.73
CA GLU A 120 -20.18 -7.17 13.99
C GLU A 120 -18.73 -6.97 14.46
N ILE A 121 -18.23 -5.72 14.39
CA ILE A 121 -16.83 -5.39 14.67
C ILE A 121 -16.72 -4.70 16.02
N ASP A 122 -16.09 -5.35 16.98
CA ASP A 122 -15.84 -4.79 18.31
C ASP A 122 -14.44 -4.15 18.39
N LEU A 123 -14.36 -2.87 18.05
CA LEU A 123 -13.10 -2.10 18.12
C LEU A 123 -12.58 -1.95 19.55
N SER A 124 -13.43 -2.13 20.60
CA SER A 124 -12.99 -2.02 21.98
C SER A 124 -11.96 -3.06 22.39
N LYS A 125 -11.84 -4.15 21.62
CA LYS A 125 -10.82 -5.20 21.81
C LYS A 125 -9.42 -4.79 21.33
N LEU A 126 -9.30 -3.69 20.60
CA LEU A 126 -7.99 -3.20 20.16
C LEU A 126 -7.22 -2.58 21.33
N HIS A 127 -5.94 -2.92 21.44
CA HIS A 127 -5.06 -2.31 22.46
C HIS A 127 -4.99 -0.79 22.32
N CYS A 128 -5.10 -0.26 21.10
CA CYS A 128 -5.06 1.17 20.80
C CYS A 128 -6.43 1.86 20.94
N TYR A 129 -7.50 1.18 21.35
CA TYR A 129 -8.87 1.72 21.35
C TYR A 129 -8.98 3.08 22.04
N LYS A 130 -8.26 3.27 23.15
CA LYS A 130 -8.27 4.55 23.90
C LYS A 130 -7.65 5.72 23.12
N ASN A 131 -6.88 5.42 22.08
CA ASN A 131 -6.15 6.40 21.28
C ASN A 131 -6.81 6.66 19.91
N ILE A 132 -7.92 5.99 19.59
CA ILE A 132 -8.64 6.16 18.35
C ILE A 132 -9.94 6.93 18.55
N GLN A 133 -10.40 7.59 17.48
CA GLN A 133 -11.73 8.18 17.40
C GLN A 133 -12.70 7.09 16.94
N ALA A 134 -13.31 6.37 17.90
CA ALA A 134 -14.11 5.18 17.60
C ALA A 134 -15.25 5.44 16.59
N ASP A 135 -16.00 6.53 16.74
CA ASP A 135 -17.05 6.92 15.80
C ASP A 135 -16.51 7.09 14.38
N LYS A 136 -15.39 7.79 14.23
CA LYS A 136 -14.73 7.95 12.96
C LYS A 136 -14.26 6.61 12.38
N ALA A 137 -13.70 5.74 13.21
CA ALA A 137 -13.24 4.42 12.79
C ALA A 137 -14.41 3.56 12.29
N TYR A 138 -15.52 3.51 12.99
CA TYR A 138 -16.71 2.78 12.54
C TYR A 138 -17.27 3.32 11.21
N ARG A 139 -17.31 4.64 11.03
CA ARG A 139 -17.75 5.26 9.76
C ARG A 139 -16.74 5.12 8.63
N SER A 140 -15.50 4.77 8.92
CA SER A 140 -14.46 4.49 7.92
C SER A 140 -14.52 3.06 7.38
N ILE A 141 -15.24 2.15 8.04
CA ILE A 141 -15.41 0.78 7.57
C ILE A 141 -16.15 0.79 6.23
N GLY A 142 -15.60 0.08 5.25
CA GLY A 142 -16.13 0.04 3.88
C GLY A 142 -15.86 1.31 3.07
N THR A 143 -14.88 2.13 3.46
CA THR A 143 -14.30 3.19 2.63
C THR A 143 -12.97 2.72 2.05
N LEU A 144 -12.56 3.32 0.94
CA LEU A 144 -11.28 2.97 0.31
C LEU A 144 -10.08 3.55 1.08
N GLY A 145 -10.24 4.68 1.76
CA GLY A 145 -9.12 5.43 2.30
C GLY A 145 -8.39 6.24 1.23
N GLY A 146 -7.14 6.57 1.49
CA GLY A 146 -6.36 7.47 0.64
C GLY A 146 -4.94 6.98 0.38
N GLY A 147 -4.14 7.85 -0.22
CA GLY A 147 -2.78 7.49 -0.62
C GLY A 147 -2.78 6.59 -1.85
N ASN A 148 -2.10 5.46 -1.75
CA ASN A 148 -1.96 4.46 -2.81
C ASN A 148 -3.04 3.36 -2.79
N HIS A 149 -4.14 3.55 -2.05
CA HIS A 149 -5.24 2.59 -2.02
C HIS A 149 -5.98 2.55 -3.35
N PHE A 150 -6.40 1.37 -3.76
CA PHE A 150 -7.11 1.15 -5.02
C PHE A 150 -8.15 0.05 -4.90
N ILE A 151 -9.03 0.00 -5.87
CA ILE A 151 -9.92 -1.12 -6.14
C ILE A 151 -9.72 -1.46 -7.61
N GLU A 152 -9.32 -2.69 -7.90
CA GLU A 152 -9.11 -3.15 -9.27
C GLU A 152 -9.81 -4.46 -9.54
N VAL A 153 -10.00 -4.76 -10.81
CA VAL A 153 -10.56 -6.02 -11.27
C VAL A 153 -9.54 -6.70 -12.18
N ASP A 154 -9.11 -7.86 -11.75
CA ASP A 154 -8.21 -8.71 -12.50
C ASP A 154 -8.93 -9.90 -13.13
N GLN A 155 -8.40 -10.40 -14.22
CA GLN A 155 -8.83 -11.65 -14.81
C GLN A 155 -7.74 -12.69 -14.64
N GLY A 156 -8.07 -13.79 -13.94
CA GLY A 156 -7.18 -14.91 -13.78
C GLY A 156 -7.01 -15.74 -15.06
N GLU A 157 -6.00 -16.59 -15.08
CA GLU A 157 -5.76 -17.54 -16.19
C GLU A 157 -6.92 -18.53 -16.37
N ASP A 158 -7.70 -18.77 -15.30
CA ASP A 158 -8.92 -19.56 -15.29
C ASP A 158 -10.11 -18.88 -15.97
N GLY A 159 -9.97 -17.60 -16.35
CA GLY A 159 -11.00 -16.76 -16.95
C GLY A 159 -11.97 -16.16 -15.92
N ASP A 160 -11.79 -16.40 -14.62
CA ASP A 160 -12.57 -15.77 -13.57
C ASP A 160 -12.10 -14.35 -13.28
N PHE A 161 -13.00 -13.55 -12.74
CA PHE A 161 -12.69 -12.20 -12.29
C PHE A 161 -12.43 -12.17 -10.78
N TYR A 162 -11.49 -11.34 -10.40
CA TYR A 162 -11.10 -11.10 -9.03
C TYR A 162 -11.17 -9.62 -8.74
N LEU A 163 -11.74 -9.27 -7.59
CA LEU A 163 -11.72 -7.91 -7.06
C LEU A 163 -10.61 -7.83 -6.01
N VAL A 164 -9.70 -6.88 -6.19
CA VAL A 164 -8.55 -6.63 -5.31
C VAL A 164 -8.70 -5.27 -4.66
#